data_9eda05d78ec4fa260dc86afa96652d7b
#
_entry.id   9eda05d78ec4fa260dc86afa96652d7b
#
_cell.length_a   1.000
_cell.length_b   1.000
_cell.length_c   1.000
_cell.angle_alpha   90.00
_cell.angle_beta   90.00
_cell.angle_gamma   90.00
#
_symmetry.space_group_name_H-M   'P 1'
#
loop_
_entity.id
_entity.type
_entity.pdbx_description
1 polymer ?
#
loop_
_entity_poly.entity_id
_entity_poly.type
_entity_poly.pdbx_seq_one_letter_code
_entity_poly.pdbx_strand_id
1 'polypeptide(L)'
;MVSAIVLLTVERDKINSVADAVADIDGVSEVYSVAGRYDLAAIIRVKANEDLANVVTEHIRKVGGITSSETLISFRVYSRHDLERMFSIGMEKP
;
A
#
# COMPACT_ATOMS: atom_id res chain seq x y z
N MET A 1 12.68 1.87 -7.30
CA MET A 1 11.60 1.78 -6.32
C MET A 1 10.62 0.70 -6.70
N VAL A 2 10.12 -0.02 -5.74
CA VAL A 2 9.18 -1.09 -5.95
C VAL A 2 7.84 -0.68 -5.33
N SER A 3 6.76 -0.85 -6.08
CA SER A 3 5.42 -0.54 -5.62
C SER A 3 4.55 -1.78 -5.67
N ALA A 4 3.63 -1.88 -4.73
CA ALA A 4 2.69 -2.99 -4.69
C ALA A 4 1.38 -2.53 -4.08
N ILE A 5 0.33 -3.25 -4.39
CA ILE A 5 -0.98 -3.05 -3.80
C ILE A 5 -1.34 -4.33 -3.06
N VAL A 6 -1.62 -4.22 -1.78
CA VAL A 6 -2.03 -5.37 -0.99
C VAL A 6 -3.52 -5.21 -0.67
N LEU A 7 -4.29 -6.18 -1.14
CA LEU A 7 -5.74 -6.18 -0.95
C LEU A 7 -6.03 -7.09 0.24
N LEU A 8 -6.78 -6.58 1.20
CA LEU A 8 -7.02 -7.28 2.45
C LEU A 8 -8.50 -7.49 2.69
N THR A 9 -8.85 -8.70 3.15
CA THR A 9 -10.15 -8.91 3.77
C THR A 9 -9.92 -9.00 5.26
N VAL A 10 -10.83 -8.43 6.02
CA VAL A 10 -10.64 -8.17 7.44
C VAL A 10 -11.91 -8.53 8.19
N GLU A 11 -11.78 -8.97 9.43
CA GLU A 11 -12.94 -9.19 10.29
C GLU A 11 -13.74 -7.91 10.38
N ARG A 12 -15.05 -8.05 10.29
CA ARG A 12 -15.95 -6.92 10.10
C ARG A 12 -15.81 -5.85 11.18
N ASP A 13 -15.58 -6.24 12.41
CA ASP A 13 -15.51 -5.32 13.53
C ASP A 13 -14.10 -4.77 13.75
N LYS A 14 -13.14 -5.12 12.89
CA LYS A 14 -11.75 -4.72 13.07
C LYS A 14 -11.19 -3.90 11.92
N ILE A 15 -12.05 -3.45 11.01
CA ILE A 15 -11.59 -2.75 9.81
C ILE A 15 -10.77 -1.51 10.18
N ASN A 16 -11.30 -0.68 11.07
CA ASN A 16 -10.60 0.56 11.43
C ASN A 16 -9.29 0.28 12.14
N SER A 17 -9.27 -0.66 13.08
CA SER A 17 -8.05 -0.94 13.82
C SER A 17 -6.98 -1.57 12.93
N VAL A 18 -7.38 -2.44 12.01
CA VAL A 18 -6.44 -3.03 11.05
C VAL A 18 -5.92 -1.97 10.10
N ALA A 19 -6.79 -1.09 9.60
CA ALA A 19 -6.36 -0.02 8.70
C ALA A 19 -5.32 0.86 9.36
N ASP A 20 -5.55 1.25 10.61
CA ASP A 20 -4.60 2.07 11.35
C ASP A 20 -3.27 1.34 11.55
N ALA A 21 -3.33 0.07 11.94
CA ALA A 21 -2.12 -0.70 12.19
C ALA A 21 -1.31 -0.89 10.91
N VAL A 22 -1.97 -1.16 9.78
CA VAL A 22 -1.28 -1.33 8.51
C VAL A 22 -0.68 0.00 8.04
N ALA A 23 -1.43 1.07 8.18
CA ALA A 23 -0.95 2.40 7.77
C ALA A 23 0.30 2.83 8.54
N ASP A 24 0.49 2.29 9.72
CA ASP A 24 1.62 2.64 10.58
C ASP A 24 2.89 1.87 10.24
N ILE A 25 2.82 0.91 9.35
CA ILE A 25 3.98 0.09 8.98
C ILE A 25 4.88 0.87 8.03
N ASP A 26 6.18 0.85 8.31
CA ASP A 26 7.16 1.46 7.40
C ASP A 26 7.07 0.78 6.03
N GLY A 27 7.05 1.57 4.99
CA GLY A 27 6.92 1.06 3.63
C GLY A 27 5.49 1.11 3.11
N VAL A 28 4.51 1.24 3.99
CA VAL A 28 3.13 1.44 3.58
C VAL A 28 2.90 2.93 3.40
N SER A 29 2.54 3.30 2.19
CA SER A 29 2.36 4.70 1.81
C SER A 29 0.99 5.20 2.26
N GLU A 30 -0.04 4.40 2.06
CA GLU A 30 -1.40 4.76 2.42
C GLU A 30 -2.27 3.52 2.41
N VAL A 31 -3.41 3.60 3.07
CA VAL A 31 -4.38 2.51 3.13
C VAL A 31 -5.74 3.09 2.80
N TYR A 32 -6.44 2.45 1.89
CA TYR A 32 -7.79 2.85 1.51
C TYR A 32 -8.79 1.84 2.02
N SER A 33 -9.88 2.33 2.56
CA SER A 33 -11.05 1.51 2.84
C SER A 33 -11.86 1.45 1.55
N VAL A 34 -12.14 0.25 1.08
CA VAL A 34 -12.75 0.07 -0.25
C VAL A 34 -13.99 -0.79 -0.14
N ALA A 35 -14.83 -0.69 -1.17
CA ALA A 35 -16.01 -1.54 -1.30
C ALA A 35 -15.74 -2.58 -2.37
N GLY A 36 -16.35 -3.75 -2.23
CA GLY A 36 -16.19 -4.83 -3.19
C GLY A 36 -15.76 -6.10 -2.47
N ARG A 37 -14.94 -6.89 -3.14
CA ARG A 37 -14.50 -8.17 -2.58
C ARG A 37 -13.49 -8.01 -1.45
N TYR A 38 -12.87 -6.86 -1.35
CA TYR A 38 -11.86 -6.59 -0.34
C TYR A 38 -12.31 -5.45 0.54
N ASP A 39 -11.75 -5.39 1.73
CA ASP A 39 -12.10 -4.35 2.70
C ASP A 39 -11.09 -3.20 2.69
N LEU A 40 -9.82 -3.51 2.48
CA LEU A 40 -8.75 -2.52 2.51
C LEU A 40 -7.81 -2.74 1.34
N ALA A 41 -7.26 -1.64 0.84
CA ALA A 41 -6.20 -1.67 -0.16
C ALA A 41 -5.04 -0.85 0.37
N ALA A 42 -3.90 -1.50 0.60
CA ALA A 42 -2.70 -0.83 1.09
C ALA A 42 -1.74 -0.62 -0.05
N ILE A 43 -1.21 0.58 -0.15
CA ILE A 43 -0.21 0.91 -1.17
C ILE A 43 1.15 0.87 -0.51
N ILE A 44 2.04 0.05 -1.07
CA ILE A 44 3.39 -0.12 -0.54
C ILE A 44 4.38 0.47 -1.54
N ARG A 45 5.34 1.24 -1.02
CA ARG A 45 6.43 1.77 -1.82
C ARG A 45 7.71 1.60 -1.05
N VAL A 46 8.62 0.79 -1.60
CA VAL A 46 9.89 0.46 -0.95
C VAL A 46 11.00 0.49 -1.98
N LYS A 47 12.24 0.40 -1.53
CA LYS A 47 13.39 0.52 -2.42
C LYS A 47 13.68 -0.75 -3.19
N ALA A 48 13.49 -1.90 -2.57
CA ALA A 48 13.87 -3.17 -3.15
C ALA A 48 12.81 -4.24 -2.91
N ASN A 49 12.83 -5.29 -3.74
CA ASN A 49 11.91 -6.41 -3.59
C ASN A 49 12.01 -7.08 -2.22
N GLU A 50 13.21 -7.12 -1.67
CA GLU A 50 13.41 -7.71 -0.35
C GLU A 50 12.64 -6.93 0.71
N ASP A 51 12.64 -5.61 0.61
CA ASP A 51 11.87 -4.77 1.52
C ASP A 51 10.38 -5.01 1.38
N LEU A 52 9.91 -5.22 0.14
CA LEU A 52 8.51 -5.55 -0.08
C LEU A 52 8.15 -6.85 0.60
N ALA A 53 8.98 -7.86 0.44
CA ALA A 53 8.74 -9.15 1.09
C ALA A 53 8.65 -8.99 2.60
N ASN A 54 9.54 -8.20 3.19
CA ASN A 54 9.53 -7.97 4.63
C ASN A 54 8.27 -7.27 5.10
N VAL A 55 7.81 -6.24 4.36
CA VAL A 55 6.58 -5.54 4.73
C VAL A 55 5.41 -6.50 4.74
N VAL A 56 5.28 -7.32 3.71
CA VAL A 56 4.15 -8.23 3.59
C VAL A 56 4.24 -9.37 4.61
N THR A 57 5.40 -10.04 4.69
CA THR A 57 5.50 -11.27 5.46
C THR A 57 5.77 -11.04 6.94
N GLU A 58 6.52 -9.99 7.28
CA GLU A 58 6.91 -9.75 8.67
C GLU A 58 6.04 -8.72 9.37
N HIS A 59 5.33 -7.90 8.62
CA HIS A 59 4.52 -6.84 9.24
C HIS A 59 3.04 -6.98 8.96
N ILE A 60 2.63 -6.98 7.71
CA ILE A 60 1.20 -7.04 7.40
C ILE A 60 0.59 -8.36 7.86
N ARG A 61 1.25 -9.47 7.59
CA ARG A 61 0.72 -10.79 7.98
C ARG A 61 0.50 -10.95 9.47
N LYS A 62 1.21 -10.17 10.28
CA LYS A 62 1.13 -10.29 11.73
C LYS A 62 0.06 -9.40 12.34
N VAL A 63 -0.60 -8.58 11.55
CA VAL A 63 -1.68 -7.75 12.06
C VAL A 63 -2.90 -8.63 12.29
N GLY A 64 -3.39 -8.65 13.53
CA GLY A 64 -4.57 -9.44 13.87
C GLY A 64 -5.82 -8.86 13.22
N GLY A 65 -6.72 -9.74 12.80
CA GLY A 65 -7.97 -9.32 12.17
C GLY A 65 -8.00 -9.47 10.66
N ILE A 66 -6.84 -9.66 10.03
CA ILE A 66 -6.79 -9.90 8.58
C ILE A 66 -7.13 -11.36 8.33
N THR A 67 -8.14 -11.60 7.49
CA THR A 67 -8.58 -12.96 7.16
C THR A 67 -7.95 -13.48 5.88
N SER A 68 -7.65 -12.60 4.94
CA SER A 68 -6.90 -12.99 3.74
C SER A 68 -6.26 -11.76 3.12
N SER A 69 -5.25 -12.01 2.28
CA SER A 69 -4.55 -10.93 1.60
C SER A 69 -4.15 -11.40 0.21
N GLU A 70 -4.07 -10.43 -0.69
CA GLU A 70 -3.57 -10.65 -2.03
C GLU A 70 -2.63 -9.51 -2.37
N THR A 71 -1.39 -9.84 -2.76
CA THR A 71 -0.39 -8.83 -3.10
C THR A 71 -0.25 -8.74 -4.60
N LEU A 72 -0.43 -7.55 -5.13
CA LEU A 72 -0.26 -7.26 -6.55
C LEU A 72 0.98 -6.41 -6.70
N ILE A 73 2.02 -6.97 -7.31
CA ILE A 73 3.26 -6.25 -7.52
C ILE A 73 3.15 -5.44 -8.80
N SER A 74 3.44 -4.16 -8.70
CA SER A 74 3.34 -3.26 -9.85
C SER A 74 4.55 -3.39 -10.74
N PHE A 75 4.33 -3.55 -12.05
CA PHE A 75 5.42 -3.47 -13.01
C PHE A 75 5.80 -2.02 -13.30
N ARG A 76 4.80 -1.16 -13.47
CA ARG A 76 5.02 0.24 -13.82
C ARG A 76 3.89 1.08 -13.28
N VAL A 77 4.22 2.31 -12.97
CA VAL A 77 3.24 3.31 -12.57
C VAL A 77 3.13 4.33 -13.67
N TYR A 78 1.92 4.56 -14.14
CA TYR A 78 1.64 5.58 -15.14
C TYR A 78 0.89 6.70 -14.47
N SER A 79 1.47 7.88 -14.44
CA SER A 79 0.87 9.00 -13.74
C SER A 79 1.25 10.30 -14.42
N ARG A 80 0.27 10.95 -14.98
CA ARG A 80 0.46 12.27 -15.54
C ARG A 80 0.86 13.26 -14.45
N HIS A 81 0.27 13.10 -13.29
CA HIS A 81 0.53 13.98 -12.17
C HIS A 81 2.00 13.91 -11.73
N ASP A 82 2.55 12.71 -11.69
CA ASP A 82 3.95 12.53 -11.33
C ASP A 82 4.86 13.17 -12.37
N LEU A 83 4.51 13.00 -13.65
CA LEU A 83 5.30 13.60 -14.71
C LEU A 83 5.27 15.12 -14.60
N GLU A 84 4.10 15.68 -14.36
CA GLU A 84 3.98 17.12 -14.20
C GLU A 84 4.80 17.61 -13.02
N ARG A 85 4.75 16.86 -11.94
CA ARG A 85 5.52 17.24 -10.76
C ARG A 85 7.02 17.20 -11.03
N MET A 86 7.47 16.21 -11.75
CA MET A 86 8.87 16.10 -12.08
C MET A 86 9.34 17.29 -12.88
N PHE A 87 8.53 17.77 -13.79
CA PHE A 87 8.90 18.90 -14.61
C PHE A 87 8.67 20.22 -13.90
N SER A 88 7.57 20.34 -13.18
CA SER A 88 7.23 21.60 -12.56
C SER A 88 8.07 21.91 -11.34
N ILE A 89 8.52 20.90 -10.62
CA ILE A 89 9.42 21.12 -9.50
C ILE A 89 10.75 21.69 -9.99
N GLY A 90 11.17 21.15 -11.08
CA GLY A 90 12.35 21.71 -11.70
C GLY A 90 12.11 23.12 -12.15
N MET A 91 10.90 23.47 -12.28
CA MET A 91 10.46 24.74 -12.82
C MET A 91 9.60 25.52 -11.90
N GLU A 92 8.78 24.78 -11.06
CA GLU A 92 7.61 24.98 -10.37
C GLU A 92 7.09 25.69 -9.95
N LYS A 93 7.01 24.58 -11.33
CA LYS A 93 6.54 24.52 -11.27
C LYS A 93 6.39 24.73 -11.11
N PRO A 94 6.49 24.79 -11.78
CA PRO A 94 6.26 24.51 -11.54
C PRO A 94 6.11 24.42 -11.11
#